data_6b50bab86428742afe0875e5ce0b3336
#
_entry.id   6b50bab86428742afe0875e5ce0b3336
#
_cell.length_a   1.000
_cell.length_b   1.000
_cell.length_c   1.000
_cell.angle_alpha   90.00
_cell.angle_beta   90.00
_cell.angle_gamma   90.00
#
_symmetry.space_group_name_H-M   'P 1'
#
loop_
_entity.id
_entity.type
_entity.pdbx_description
1 polymer ?
#
loop_
_entity_poly.entity_id
_entity_poly.type
_entity_poly.pdbx_seq_one_letter_code
_entity_poly.pdbx_strand_id
1 'polypeptide(L)'
;GAPRLVLFDIQGFIRGIGFIVLAIGVYGIGEMLWTIEQTRGEITTTNPKMTAKGLASDAKEAVQRGWKGTWIGSILGFFVGVLPAAGATPGSLMSYGVAKMISKTPHEYGNGSPDGVAAPEAANNSASTGAMLPMLTLGIPGSPTTAILLGGMVIWGLTPGPRLFLDESEFVWGLIGSFYVSNFAAVLINLAFIPLFVWMLRMPFTILAPLIFVLSIIGGFAASRSMHDLWMIVIFGLGAFFLRKFDYPLAPAVLAIVLGPIAEPTLRQSLLLSSGDPSIFFTRPIAGPITVIAIILILLPALKLLRRNGRVS
;
A
#
# COMPACT_ATOMS: atom_id res chain seq x y z
N GLY A 1 13.62 -4.84 23.64
CA GLY A 1 13.73 -4.89 22.20
C GLY A 1 15.13 -5.27 21.79
N ALA A 2 15.29 -6.30 20.91
CA ALA A 2 16.59 -6.65 20.39
C ALA A 2 17.15 -5.49 19.54
N PRO A 3 18.43 -5.14 19.64
CA PRO A 3 19.03 -4.09 18.82
C PRO A 3 18.96 -4.48 17.35
N ARG A 4 18.50 -3.56 16.50
CA ARG A 4 18.57 -3.74 15.05
C ARG A 4 20.03 -3.74 14.62
N LEU A 5 20.40 -4.67 13.74
CA LEU A 5 21.77 -5.06 13.48
C LEU A 5 22.69 -4.01 12.84
N VAL A 6 22.14 -2.93 12.26
CA VAL A 6 22.97 -1.92 11.57
C VAL A 6 22.32 -0.57 11.68
N LEU A 7 22.71 0.20 12.69
CA LEU A 7 22.14 1.53 12.90
C LEU A 7 23.17 2.65 12.93
N PHE A 8 24.46 2.37 12.73
CA PHE A 8 25.52 3.36 12.74
C PHE A 8 25.42 4.36 13.93
N ASP A 9 24.91 3.90 15.09
CA ASP A 9 24.60 4.70 16.28
C ASP A 9 23.65 5.89 16.07
N ILE A 10 22.90 5.91 14.95
CA ILE A 10 21.92 6.97 14.70
C ILE A 10 20.61 6.62 15.40
N GLN A 11 20.33 7.29 16.51
CA GLN A 11 19.11 7.08 17.32
C GLN A 11 17.81 7.18 16.50
N GLY A 12 17.79 8.01 15.44
CA GLY A 12 16.64 8.14 14.53
C GLY A 12 16.22 6.84 13.84
N PHE A 13 17.15 5.92 13.60
CA PHE A 13 16.85 4.62 12.95
C PHE A 13 16.36 3.54 13.91
N ILE A 14 16.42 3.75 15.22
CA ILE A 14 15.94 2.76 16.20
C ILE A 14 14.46 2.45 16.01
N ARG A 15 13.65 3.44 15.61
CA ARG A 15 12.22 3.28 15.32
C ARG A 15 11.96 2.70 13.92
N GLY A 16 13.00 2.58 13.08
CA GLY A 16 12.88 2.25 11.66
C GLY A 16 12.33 3.42 10.85
N ILE A 17 12.21 3.19 9.55
CA ILE A 17 11.66 4.18 8.61
C ILE A 17 10.15 4.01 8.56
N GLY A 18 9.41 5.05 8.95
CA GLY A 18 7.95 5.05 8.89
C GLY A 18 7.46 5.04 7.44
N PHE A 19 6.43 4.25 7.15
CA PHE A 19 5.82 4.20 5.81
C PHE A 19 5.39 5.58 5.31
N ILE A 20 4.80 6.41 6.17
CA ILE A 20 4.35 7.77 5.81
C ILE A 20 5.52 8.62 5.33
N VAL A 21 6.66 8.56 6.02
CA VAL A 21 7.89 9.28 5.67
C VAL A 21 8.38 8.87 4.28
N LEU A 22 8.42 7.56 4.03
CA LEU A 22 8.80 7.00 2.73
C LEU A 22 7.82 7.40 1.63
N ALA A 23 6.52 7.27 1.88
CA ALA A 23 5.48 7.57 0.89
C ALA A 23 5.48 9.05 0.50
N ILE A 24 5.57 9.96 1.47
CA ILE A 24 5.65 11.40 1.21
C ILE A 24 6.95 11.73 0.45
N GLY A 25 8.08 11.14 0.83
CA GLY A 25 9.34 11.35 0.12
C GLY A 25 9.26 10.88 -1.32
N VAL A 26 8.96 9.60 -1.52
CA VAL A 26 9.00 8.95 -2.85
C VAL A 26 7.90 9.48 -3.78
N TYR A 27 6.65 9.48 -3.34
CA TYR A 27 5.50 9.83 -4.18
C TYR A 27 5.09 11.30 -4.09
N GLY A 28 5.44 12.01 -3.01
CA GLY A 28 5.24 13.45 -2.90
C GLY A 28 6.38 14.22 -3.54
N ILE A 29 7.54 14.24 -2.89
CA ILE A 29 8.68 15.05 -3.34
C ILE A 29 9.32 14.47 -4.60
N GLY A 30 9.54 13.15 -4.67
CA GLY A 30 10.17 12.51 -5.83
C GLY A 30 9.37 12.68 -7.12
N GLU A 31 8.06 12.48 -7.06
CA GLU A 31 7.15 12.68 -8.19
C GLU A 31 7.07 14.16 -8.61
N MET A 32 7.02 15.06 -7.63
CA MET A 32 7.02 16.49 -7.88
C MET A 32 8.30 16.93 -8.64
N LEU A 33 9.47 16.51 -8.15
CA LEU A 33 10.75 16.83 -8.80
C LEU A 33 10.82 16.25 -10.22
N TRP A 34 10.36 15.03 -10.41
CA TRP A 34 10.27 14.38 -11.72
C TRP A 34 9.36 15.15 -12.68
N THR A 35 8.19 15.57 -12.20
CA THR A 35 7.23 16.32 -13.01
C THR A 35 7.76 17.69 -13.38
N ILE A 36 8.49 18.38 -12.50
CA ILE A 36 9.15 19.65 -12.80
C ILE A 36 10.16 19.47 -13.94
N GLU A 37 10.98 18.41 -13.92
CA GLU A 37 11.99 18.14 -14.95
C GLU A 37 11.33 17.82 -16.30
N GLN A 38 10.29 16.98 -16.31
CA GLN A 38 9.63 16.53 -17.54
C GLN A 38 8.82 17.62 -18.24
N THR A 39 8.11 18.43 -17.48
CA THR A 39 7.17 19.39 -18.05
C THR A 39 7.82 20.71 -18.43
N ARG A 40 9.07 20.98 -18.02
CA ARG A 40 9.74 22.29 -18.23
C ARG A 40 8.82 23.50 -18.01
N GLY A 41 7.80 23.34 -17.15
CA GLY A 41 6.81 24.36 -16.86
C GLY A 41 5.57 24.37 -17.77
N GLU A 42 5.50 23.56 -18.81
CA GLU A 42 4.30 23.39 -19.64
C GLU A 42 3.51 22.15 -19.20
N ILE A 43 2.52 22.33 -18.36
CA ILE A 43 1.51 21.30 -18.14
C ILE A 43 0.31 21.61 -19.01
N THR A 44 0.08 20.76 -19.99
CA THR A 44 -1.21 20.67 -20.67
C THR A 44 -2.24 20.14 -19.67
N THR A 45 -2.93 21.07 -19.01
CA THR A 45 -4.10 20.67 -18.23
C THR A 45 -5.17 20.21 -19.23
N THR A 46 -5.43 18.92 -19.26
CA THR A 46 -6.64 18.40 -19.87
C THR A 46 -7.82 19.04 -19.14
N ASN A 47 -8.62 19.79 -19.87
CA ASN A 47 -9.81 20.45 -19.32
C ASN A 47 -11.04 19.54 -19.58
N PRO A 48 -11.27 18.51 -18.76
CA PRO A 48 -12.40 17.63 -18.94
C PRO A 48 -13.68 18.43 -18.72
N LYS A 49 -14.50 18.56 -19.76
CA LYS A 49 -15.85 19.11 -19.63
C LYS A 49 -16.66 18.11 -18.84
N MET A 50 -16.79 18.33 -17.54
CA MET A 50 -17.62 17.50 -16.68
C MET A 50 -19.08 17.79 -16.95
N THR A 51 -19.76 16.89 -17.63
CA THR A 51 -21.21 16.86 -17.74
C THR A 51 -21.72 15.64 -16.96
N ALA A 52 -22.89 15.72 -16.33
CA ALA A 52 -23.49 14.61 -15.61
C ALA A 52 -23.64 13.35 -16.51
N LYS A 53 -23.88 13.55 -17.80
CA LYS A 53 -23.97 12.48 -18.81
C LYS A 53 -22.61 11.84 -19.10
N GLY A 54 -21.54 12.65 -19.15
CA GLY A 54 -20.16 12.18 -19.27
C GLY A 54 -19.75 11.36 -18.04
N LEU A 55 -20.03 11.84 -16.85
CA LEU A 55 -19.71 11.16 -15.60
C LEU A 55 -20.37 9.76 -15.51
N ALA A 56 -21.64 9.65 -15.95
CA ALA A 56 -22.34 8.36 -15.98
C ALA A 56 -21.73 7.39 -17.03
N SER A 57 -21.31 7.92 -18.18
CA SER A 57 -20.61 7.14 -19.22
C SER A 57 -19.26 6.62 -18.72
N ASP A 58 -18.48 7.52 -18.11
CA ASP A 58 -17.15 7.20 -17.57
C ASP A 58 -17.24 6.18 -16.42
N ALA A 59 -18.23 6.32 -15.54
CA ALA A 59 -18.51 5.36 -14.48
C ALA A 59 -18.86 3.97 -15.05
N LYS A 60 -19.69 3.91 -16.11
CA LYS A 60 -19.99 2.66 -16.79
C LYS A 60 -18.74 2.01 -17.40
N GLU A 61 -17.92 2.79 -18.08
CA GLU A 61 -16.66 2.31 -18.65
C GLU A 61 -15.72 1.81 -17.56
N ALA A 62 -15.55 2.57 -16.47
CA ALA A 62 -14.73 2.18 -15.34
C ALA A 62 -15.16 0.85 -14.75
N VAL A 63 -16.47 0.62 -14.56
CA VAL A 63 -17.00 -0.66 -14.09
C VAL A 63 -16.74 -1.78 -15.09
N GLN A 64 -17.01 -1.56 -16.39
CA GLN A 64 -16.84 -2.56 -17.44
C GLN A 64 -15.38 -2.95 -17.66
N ARG A 65 -14.44 -2.02 -17.53
CA ARG A 65 -13.01 -2.26 -17.74
C ARG A 65 -12.26 -2.54 -16.45
N GLY A 66 -12.78 -2.13 -15.29
CA GLY A 66 -12.13 -2.27 -13.98
C GLY A 66 -12.55 -3.51 -13.18
N TRP A 67 -13.53 -4.30 -13.64
CA TRP A 67 -14.11 -5.39 -12.84
C TRP A 67 -13.10 -6.50 -12.50
N LYS A 68 -12.18 -6.80 -13.42
CA LYS A 68 -11.13 -7.81 -13.20
C LYS A 68 -10.14 -7.35 -12.13
N GLY A 69 -9.69 -6.11 -12.23
CA GLY A 69 -8.86 -5.47 -11.22
C GLY A 69 -9.54 -5.48 -9.85
N THR A 70 -10.84 -5.16 -9.81
CA THR A 70 -11.64 -5.20 -8.58
C THR A 70 -11.63 -6.59 -7.93
N TRP A 71 -11.87 -7.66 -8.69
CA TRP A 71 -11.85 -9.03 -8.15
C TRP A 71 -10.46 -9.43 -7.65
N ILE A 72 -9.41 -9.16 -8.44
CA ILE A 72 -8.03 -9.46 -8.06
C ILE A 72 -7.67 -8.72 -6.77
N GLY A 73 -7.99 -7.42 -6.72
CA GLY A 73 -7.76 -6.59 -5.55
C GLY A 73 -8.52 -7.07 -4.33
N SER A 74 -9.80 -7.39 -4.48
CA SER A 74 -10.63 -7.85 -3.38
C SER A 74 -10.11 -9.14 -2.76
N ILE A 75 -9.72 -10.12 -3.58
CA ILE A 75 -9.20 -11.40 -3.08
C ILE A 75 -7.82 -11.21 -2.44
N LEU A 76 -6.88 -10.62 -3.15
CA LEU A 76 -5.51 -10.44 -2.63
C LEU A 76 -5.49 -9.52 -1.42
N GLY A 77 -6.23 -8.43 -1.47
CA GLY A 77 -6.33 -7.49 -0.36
C GLY A 77 -6.87 -8.15 0.90
N PHE A 78 -7.93 -8.93 0.79
CA PHE A 78 -8.49 -9.66 1.93
C PHE A 78 -7.45 -10.56 2.59
N PHE A 79 -6.78 -11.43 1.84
CA PHE A 79 -5.79 -12.34 2.40
C PHE A 79 -4.57 -11.63 2.98
N VAL A 80 -4.11 -10.56 2.35
CA VAL A 80 -3.02 -9.74 2.90
C VAL A 80 -3.48 -9.02 4.17
N GLY A 81 -4.71 -8.51 4.18
CA GLY A 81 -5.29 -7.84 5.35
C GLY A 81 -5.43 -8.74 6.58
N VAL A 82 -5.73 -10.02 6.38
CA VAL A 82 -5.81 -11.02 7.47
C VAL A 82 -4.44 -11.24 8.14
N LEU A 83 -3.34 -10.97 7.45
CA LEU A 83 -2.01 -11.11 8.03
C LEU A 83 -1.75 -10.03 9.09
N PRO A 84 -1.34 -10.39 10.31
CA PRO A 84 -1.05 -9.42 11.35
C PRO A 84 -0.02 -8.38 10.90
N ALA A 85 -0.28 -7.11 11.20
CA ALA A 85 0.59 -5.97 10.89
C ALA A 85 0.88 -5.72 9.39
N ALA A 86 0.31 -6.48 8.46
CA ALA A 86 0.54 -6.29 7.03
C ALA A 86 -0.04 -4.96 6.52
N GLY A 87 -1.23 -4.61 6.96
CA GLY A 87 -1.92 -3.41 6.51
C GLY A 87 -2.39 -3.47 5.05
N ALA A 88 -2.98 -2.37 4.58
CA ALA A 88 -3.58 -2.31 3.24
C ALA A 88 -2.56 -2.06 2.12
N THR A 89 -1.45 -1.37 2.42
CA THR A 89 -0.47 -0.94 1.41
C THR A 89 0.19 -2.10 0.65
N PRO A 90 0.70 -3.17 1.32
CA PRO A 90 1.22 -4.32 0.61
C PRO A 90 0.17 -4.97 -0.29
N GLY A 91 -1.07 -5.10 0.19
CA GLY A 91 -2.19 -5.63 -0.59
C GLY A 91 -2.44 -4.83 -1.87
N SER A 92 -2.46 -3.51 -1.78
CA SER A 92 -2.64 -2.60 -2.91
C SER A 92 -1.53 -2.74 -3.95
N LEU A 93 -0.27 -2.71 -3.53
CA LEU A 93 0.88 -2.82 -4.43
C LEU A 93 0.96 -4.20 -5.10
N MET A 94 0.71 -5.27 -4.33
CA MET A 94 0.70 -6.64 -4.84
C MET A 94 -0.43 -6.84 -5.86
N SER A 95 -1.63 -6.35 -5.58
CA SER A 95 -2.78 -6.48 -6.47
C SER A 95 -2.59 -5.73 -7.78
N TYR A 96 -2.00 -4.53 -7.75
CA TYR A 96 -1.58 -3.81 -8.95
C TYR A 96 -0.60 -4.63 -9.79
N GLY A 97 0.43 -5.19 -9.14
CA GLY A 97 1.45 -6.01 -9.82
C GLY A 97 0.86 -7.25 -10.47
N VAL A 98 0.01 -7.98 -9.73
CA VAL A 98 -0.66 -9.18 -10.26
C VAL A 98 -1.63 -8.83 -11.38
N ALA A 99 -2.45 -7.80 -11.21
CA ALA A 99 -3.39 -7.36 -12.24
C ALA A 99 -2.65 -6.97 -13.54
N LYS A 100 -1.55 -6.23 -13.43
CA LYS A 100 -0.70 -5.87 -14.57
C LYS A 100 -0.08 -7.10 -15.25
N MET A 101 0.40 -8.07 -14.46
CA MET A 101 1.05 -9.28 -14.96
C MET A 101 0.12 -10.16 -15.78
N ILE A 102 -1.16 -10.29 -15.38
CA ILE A 102 -2.16 -11.13 -16.06
C ILE A 102 -3.01 -10.35 -17.08
N SER A 103 -2.82 -9.03 -17.18
CA SER A 103 -3.55 -8.19 -18.12
C SER A 103 -3.16 -8.51 -19.56
N LYS A 104 -4.16 -8.37 -20.46
CA LYS A 104 -3.92 -8.42 -21.91
C LYS A 104 -3.31 -7.11 -22.45
N THR A 105 -3.43 -6.01 -21.69
CA THR A 105 -2.94 -4.67 -22.04
C THR A 105 -2.05 -4.09 -20.93
N PRO A 106 -0.91 -4.76 -20.57
CA PRO A 106 -0.07 -4.34 -19.46
C PRO A 106 0.59 -2.94 -19.67
N HIS A 107 0.68 -2.48 -20.92
CA HIS A 107 1.22 -1.16 -21.28
C HIS A 107 0.29 0.00 -20.89
N GLU A 108 -1.01 -0.25 -20.72
CA GLU A 108 -1.97 0.75 -20.24
C GLU A 108 -1.82 1.05 -18.74
N TYR A 109 -1.22 0.13 -17.97
CA TYR A 109 -1.00 0.33 -16.54
C TYR A 109 0.01 1.45 -16.29
N GLY A 110 -0.42 2.49 -15.58
CA GLY A 110 0.29 3.75 -15.44
C GLY A 110 -0.06 4.79 -16.51
N ASN A 111 -0.84 4.41 -17.54
CA ASN A 111 -1.24 5.27 -18.65
C ASN A 111 -2.78 5.29 -18.82
N GLY A 112 -3.54 5.26 -17.72
CA GLY A 112 -5.00 5.41 -17.74
C GLY A 112 -5.79 4.10 -17.75
N SER A 113 -5.20 2.96 -17.36
CA SER A 113 -5.93 1.70 -17.20
C SER A 113 -6.93 1.74 -16.04
N PRO A 114 -8.24 1.53 -16.25
CA PRO A 114 -9.21 1.40 -15.18
C PRO A 114 -8.91 0.22 -14.24
N ASP A 115 -8.47 -0.94 -14.76
CA ASP A 115 -8.03 -2.08 -13.95
C ASP A 115 -6.81 -1.72 -13.09
N GLY A 116 -5.91 -0.85 -13.60
CA GLY A 116 -4.72 -0.39 -12.90
C GLY A 116 -5.04 0.49 -11.68
N VAL A 117 -6.22 1.10 -11.64
CA VAL A 117 -6.73 1.85 -10.48
C VAL A 117 -7.62 0.95 -9.61
N ALA A 118 -8.50 0.17 -10.23
CA ALA A 118 -9.48 -0.66 -9.53
C ALA A 118 -8.81 -1.74 -8.65
N ALA A 119 -7.73 -2.36 -9.11
CA ALA A 119 -7.07 -3.42 -8.37
C ALA A 119 -6.47 -2.95 -7.03
N PRO A 120 -5.62 -1.91 -6.97
CA PRO A 120 -5.08 -1.43 -5.70
C PRO A 120 -6.14 -0.83 -4.78
N GLU A 121 -7.14 -0.14 -5.31
CA GLU A 121 -8.21 0.45 -4.51
C GLU A 121 -9.13 -0.61 -3.90
N ALA A 122 -9.52 -1.62 -4.68
CA ALA A 122 -10.28 -2.75 -4.15
C ALA A 122 -9.48 -3.53 -3.10
N ALA A 123 -8.17 -3.68 -3.29
CA ALA A 123 -7.31 -4.34 -2.32
C ALA A 123 -7.17 -3.53 -1.03
N ASN A 124 -7.08 -2.21 -1.11
CA ASN A 124 -7.04 -1.33 0.06
C ASN A 124 -8.29 -1.50 0.93
N ASN A 125 -9.47 -1.42 0.31
CA ASN A 125 -10.75 -1.60 1.01
C ASN A 125 -10.89 -3.02 1.59
N SER A 126 -10.56 -4.03 0.81
CA SER A 126 -10.66 -5.43 1.22
C SER A 126 -9.66 -5.79 2.31
N ALA A 127 -8.43 -5.25 2.28
CA ALA A 127 -7.43 -5.45 3.33
C ALA A 127 -7.86 -4.82 4.66
N SER A 128 -8.52 -3.68 4.62
CA SER A 128 -9.08 -3.04 5.82
C SER A 128 -10.12 -3.94 6.49
N THR A 129 -11.00 -4.57 5.70
CA THR A 129 -11.97 -5.54 6.18
C THR A 129 -11.30 -6.84 6.65
N GLY A 130 -10.30 -7.34 5.90
CA GLY A 130 -9.51 -8.51 6.27
C GLY A 130 -8.80 -8.36 7.60
N ALA A 131 -8.27 -7.16 7.89
CA ALA A 131 -7.59 -6.86 9.16
C ALA A 131 -8.52 -6.88 10.41
N MET A 132 -9.82 -6.76 10.21
CA MET A 132 -10.80 -6.90 11.28
C MET A 132 -10.96 -8.35 11.76
N LEU A 133 -10.76 -9.32 10.87
CA LEU A 133 -10.96 -10.73 11.21
C LEU A 133 -10.04 -11.19 12.35
N PRO A 134 -8.71 -11.09 12.28
CA PRO A 134 -7.83 -11.47 13.38
C PRO A 134 -8.01 -10.55 14.60
N MET A 135 -8.36 -9.29 14.42
CA MET A 135 -8.63 -8.39 15.53
C MET A 135 -9.84 -8.83 16.36
N LEU A 136 -10.97 -9.13 15.73
CA LEU A 136 -12.19 -9.51 16.40
C LEU A 136 -12.10 -10.95 16.97
N THR A 137 -11.44 -11.88 16.26
CA THR A 137 -11.39 -13.30 16.64
C THR A 137 -10.25 -13.65 17.58
N LEU A 138 -9.10 -12.97 17.49
CA LEU A 138 -7.88 -13.30 18.24
C LEU A 138 -7.36 -12.12 19.08
N GLY A 139 -7.92 -10.93 18.93
CA GLY A 139 -7.39 -9.73 19.57
C GLY A 139 -6.05 -9.25 18.97
N ILE A 140 -5.73 -9.66 17.74
CA ILE A 140 -4.48 -9.33 17.09
C ILE A 140 -4.76 -8.31 15.98
N PRO A 141 -4.35 -7.03 16.12
CA PRO A 141 -4.63 -6.02 15.11
C PRO A 141 -3.82 -6.27 13.83
N GLY A 142 -4.47 -6.23 12.68
CA GLY A 142 -3.85 -6.37 11.36
C GLY A 142 -3.30 -5.06 10.79
N SER A 143 -3.67 -3.92 11.39
CA SER A 143 -3.27 -2.58 10.92
C SER A 143 -3.26 -1.58 12.09
N PRO A 144 -2.61 -0.39 11.94
CA PRO A 144 -2.69 0.68 12.94
C PRO A 144 -4.12 1.09 13.27
N THR A 145 -5.01 1.16 12.28
CA THR A 145 -6.42 1.50 12.48
C THR A 145 -7.14 0.46 13.34
N THR A 146 -6.92 -0.83 13.07
CA THR A 146 -7.50 -1.91 13.87
C THR A 146 -6.92 -1.94 15.28
N ALA A 147 -5.66 -1.52 15.49
CA ALA A 147 -5.08 -1.40 16.82
C ALA A 147 -5.76 -0.30 17.65
N ILE A 148 -6.10 0.84 17.03
CA ILE A 148 -6.86 1.91 17.69
C ILE A 148 -8.27 1.43 18.04
N LEU A 149 -8.94 0.75 17.11
CA LEU A 149 -10.28 0.19 17.35
C LEU A 149 -10.25 -0.84 18.49
N LEU A 150 -9.24 -1.72 18.49
CA LEU A 150 -9.01 -2.68 19.59
C LEU A 150 -8.87 -1.98 20.93
N GLY A 151 -8.08 -0.90 20.99
CA GLY A 151 -7.96 -0.08 22.19
C GLY A 151 -9.28 0.52 22.64
N GLY A 152 -10.09 1.01 21.69
CA GLY A 152 -11.45 1.50 21.98
C GLY A 152 -12.36 0.40 22.55
N MET A 153 -12.36 -0.79 21.95
CA MET A 153 -13.13 -1.94 22.44
C MET A 153 -12.76 -2.30 23.89
N VAL A 154 -11.46 -2.37 24.19
CA VAL A 154 -10.98 -2.68 25.54
C VAL A 154 -11.43 -1.63 26.57
N ILE A 155 -11.40 -0.34 26.21
CA ILE A 155 -11.91 0.74 27.08
C ILE A 155 -13.40 0.58 27.37
N TRP A 156 -14.18 0.05 26.44
CA TRP A 156 -15.60 -0.21 26.59
C TRP A 156 -15.90 -1.57 27.25
N GLY A 157 -14.87 -2.29 27.70
CA GLY A 157 -15.01 -3.59 28.35
C GLY A 157 -15.27 -4.75 27.39
N LEU A 158 -15.18 -4.50 26.09
CA LEU A 158 -15.35 -5.54 25.06
C LEU A 158 -14.04 -6.33 24.90
N THR A 159 -14.09 -7.63 25.11
CA THR A 159 -12.93 -8.51 25.02
C THR A 159 -12.92 -9.19 23.66
N PRO A 160 -11.95 -8.90 22.77
CA PRO A 160 -11.82 -9.61 21.50
C PRO A 160 -11.58 -11.10 21.71
N GLY A 161 -12.11 -11.89 20.82
CA GLY A 161 -11.99 -13.35 20.90
C GLY A 161 -13.24 -14.05 20.34
N PRO A 162 -13.24 -15.40 20.26
CA PRO A 162 -14.37 -16.15 19.73
C PRO A 162 -15.67 -15.89 20.50
N ARG A 163 -15.56 -15.62 21.81
CA ARG A 163 -16.71 -15.32 22.68
C ARG A 163 -17.38 -13.99 22.34
N LEU A 164 -16.65 -13.01 21.81
CA LEU A 164 -17.23 -11.73 21.41
C LEU A 164 -18.43 -11.90 20.48
N PHE A 165 -18.37 -12.89 19.58
CA PHE A 165 -19.46 -13.17 18.64
C PHE A 165 -20.70 -13.79 19.29
N LEU A 166 -20.54 -14.39 20.47
CA LEU A 166 -21.63 -15.03 21.24
C LEU A 166 -22.18 -14.07 22.29
N ASP A 167 -21.29 -13.47 23.07
CA ASP A 167 -21.64 -12.69 24.24
C ASP A 167 -22.07 -11.26 23.86
N GLU A 168 -21.46 -10.68 22.80
CA GLU A 168 -21.67 -9.31 22.32
C GLU A 168 -22.05 -9.29 20.83
N SER A 169 -22.93 -10.20 20.45
CA SER A 169 -23.35 -10.39 19.05
C SER A 169 -23.94 -9.12 18.43
N GLU A 170 -24.70 -8.35 19.22
CA GLU A 170 -25.31 -7.10 18.78
C GLU A 170 -24.24 -6.07 18.39
N PHE A 171 -23.18 -5.93 19.18
CA PHE A 171 -22.04 -5.07 18.85
C PHE A 171 -21.35 -5.52 17.56
N VAL A 172 -21.06 -6.81 17.40
CA VAL A 172 -20.38 -7.34 16.21
C VAL A 172 -21.19 -7.10 14.95
N TRP A 173 -22.48 -7.42 14.97
CA TRP A 173 -23.35 -7.20 13.82
C TRP A 173 -23.60 -5.73 13.55
N GLY A 174 -23.69 -4.89 14.60
CA GLY A 174 -23.73 -3.44 14.47
C GLY A 174 -22.47 -2.87 13.82
N LEU A 175 -21.30 -3.36 14.20
CA LEU A 175 -20.02 -2.98 13.59
C LEU A 175 -19.95 -3.38 12.11
N ILE A 176 -20.33 -4.61 11.78
CA ILE A 176 -20.40 -5.07 10.38
C ILE A 176 -21.38 -4.22 9.58
N GLY A 177 -22.58 -3.97 10.11
CA GLY A 177 -23.57 -3.12 9.47
C GLY A 177 -23.07 -1.69 9.25
N SER A 178 -22.32 -1.14 10.21
CA SER A 178 -21.73 0.20 10.10
C SER A 178 -20.76 0.31 8.91
N PHE A 179 -20.03 -0.75 8.55
CA PHE A 179 -19.15 -0.75 7.39
C PHE A 179 -19.94 -0.61 6.08
N TYR A 180 -21.07 -1.28 5.94
CA TYR A 180 -21.91 -1.11 4.73
C TYR A 180 -22.42 0.31 4.62
N VAL A 181 -22.94 0.88 5.71
CA VAL A 181 -23.42 2.28 5.73
C VAL A 181 -22.28 3.25 5.46
N SER A 182 -21.12 3.07 6.08
CA SER A 182 -19.94 3.93 5.89
C SER A 182 -19.41 3.86 4.45
N ASN A 183 -19.34 2.67 3.85
CA ASN A 183 -18.92 2.53 2.45
C ASN A 183 -19.91 3.22 1.49
N PHE A 184 -21.22 3.07 1.72
CA PHE A 184 -22.21 3.75 0.92
C PHE A 184 -22.10 5.29 1.07
N ALA A 185 -21.97 5.79 2.29
CA ALA A 185 -21.75 7.21 2.56
C ALA A 185 -20.45 7.71 1.91
N ALA A 186 -19.37 6.94 2.00
CA ALA A 186 -18.09 7.27 1.37
C ALA A 186 -18.22 7.41 -0.16
N VAL A 187 -18.97 6.54 -0.82
CA VAL A 187 -19.24 6.66 -2.27
C VAL A 187 -19.95 7.99 -2.58
N LEU A 188 -20.99 8.32 -1.83
CA LEU A 188 -21.73 9.57 -2.04
C LEU A 188 -20.84 10.82 -1.82
N ILE A 189 -20.05 10.81 -0.74
CA ILE A 189 -19.11 11.89 -0.42
C ILE A 189 -18.07 12.02 -1.53
N ASN A 190 -17.44 10.94 -1.94
CA ASN A 190 -16.43 10.97 -3.00
C ASN A 190 -17.01 11.51 -4.30
N LEU A 191 -18.21 11.06 -4.72
CA LEU A 191 -18.88 11.57 -5.92
C LEU A 191 -19.17 13.07 -5.81
N ALA A 192 -19.61 13.56 -4.65
CA ALA A 192 -19.88 14.97 -4.43
C ALA A 192 -18.59 15.82 -4.49
N PHE A 193 -17.45 15.28 -4.08
CA PHE A 193 -16.17 15.98 -4.06
C PHE A 193 -15.36 15.89 -5.38
N ILE A 194 -15.76 15.06 -6.34
CA ILE A 194 -15.10 15.00 -7.67
C ILE A 194 -14.91 16.38 -8.30
N PRO A 195 -15.93 17.29 -8.36
CA PRO A 195 -15.74 18.61 -8.97
C PRO A 195 -14.67 19.44 -8.27
N LEU A 196 -14.57 19.34 -6.94
CA LEU A 196 -13.54 20.03 -6.15
C LEU A 196 -12.15 19.52 -6.50
N PHE A 197 -11.95 18.20 -6.55
CA PHE A 197 -10.67 17.62 -6.91
C PHE A 197 -10.26 17.96 -8.34
N VAL A 198 -11.21 17.92 -9.29
CA VAL A 198 -10.94 18.35 -10.67
C VAL A 198 -10.57 19.83 -10.74
N TRP A 199 -11.23 20.68 -9.93
CA TRP A 199 -10.85 22.09 -9.84
C TRP A 199 -9.43 22.27 -9.30
N MET A 200 -9.02 21.53 -8.27
CA MET A 200 -7.66 21.54 -7.75
C MET A 200 -6.63 21.10 -8.81
N LEU A 201 -6.94 20.08 -9.60
CA LEU A 201 -6.05 19.61 -10.69
C LEU A 201 -5.91 20.60 -11.86
N ARG A 202 -6.81 21.62 -11.96
CA ARG A 202 -6.68 22.70 -12.94
C ARG A 202 -5.70 23.80 -12.54
N MET A 203 -5.23 23.78 -11.30
CA MET A 203 -4.24 24.75 -10.86
C MET A 203 -2.94 24.59 -11.67
N PRO A 204 -2.32 25.69 -12.12
CA PRO A 204 -1.05 25.62 -12.82
C PRO A 204 -0.01 24.98 -11.88
N PHE A 205 0.83 24.15 -12.47
CA PHE A 205 1.82 23.38 -11.69
C PHE A 205 2.81 24.27 -10.95
N THR A 206 3.05 25.46 -11.45
CA THR A 206 3.86 26.49 -10.78
C THR A 206 3.34 26.86 -9.39
N ILE A 207 2.02 26.72 -9.17
CA ILE A 207 1.40 26.93 -7.86
C ILE A 207 1.28 25.59 -7.12
N LEU A 208 0.94 24.51 -7.85
CA LEU A 208 0.71 23.20 -7.24
C LEU A 208 1.99 22.59 -6.67
N ALA A 209 3.13 22.72 -7.34
CA ALA A 209 4.40 22.14 -6.90
C ALA A 209 4.90 22.74 -5.56
N PRO A 210 4.99 24.06 -5.37
CA PRO A 210 5.32 24.62 -4.07
C PRO A 210 4.33 24.23 -2.97
N LEU A 211 3.03 24.17 -3.30
CA LEU A 211 1.99 23.77 -2.35
C LEU A 211 2.18 22.31 -1.90
N ILE A 212 2.43 21.39 -2.83
CA ILE A 212 2.72 19.98 -2.53
C ILE A 212 3.96 19.89 -1.66
N PHE A 213 5.02 20.63 -1.98
CA PHE A 213 6.25 20.62 -1.20
C PHE A 213 6.02 21.07 0.24
N VAL A 214 5.36 22.22 0.45
CA VAL A 214 5.05 22.75 1.77
C VAL A 214 4.15 21.78 2.55
N LEU A 215 3.11 21.26 1.92
CA LEU A 215 2.21 20.29 2.56
C LEU A 215 2.92 18.97 2.89
N SER A 216 3.87 18.53 2.06
CA SER A 216 4.68 17.34 2.31
C SER A 216 5.57 17.52 3.54
N ILE A 217 6.20 18.68 3.70
CA ILE A 217 7.03 19.00 4.87
C ILE A 217 6.17 19.14 6.14
N ILE A 218 5.10 19.91 6.07
CA ILE A 218 4.20 20.11 7.22
C ILE A 218 3.52 18.79 7.61
N GLY A 219 2.99 18.04 6.65
CA GLY A 219 2.33 16.75 6.88
C GLY A 219 3.30 15.70 7.42
N GLY A 220 4.50 15.65 6.87
CA GLY A 220 5.56 14.77 7.35
C GLY A 220 5.96 15.07 8.81
N PHE A 221 6.14 16.34 9.14
CA PHE A 221 6.43 16.73 10.53
C PHE A 221 5.25 16.46 11.46
N ALA A 222 4.04 16.79 11.05
CA ALA A 222 2.83 16.55 11.85
C ALA A 222 2.62 15.06 12.16
N ALA A 223 2.95 14.17 11.20
CA ALA A 223 2.80 12.73 11.34
C ALA A 223 3.85 12.11 12.29
N SER A 224 5.08 12.57 12.24
CA SER A 224 6.20 11.93 12.95
C SER A 224 6.73 12.73 14.15
N ARG A 225 6.53 14.05 14.13
CA ARG A 225 7.11 15.02 15.10
C ARG A 225 8.62 14.86 15.26
N SER A 226 9.32 14.50 14.19
CA SER A 226 10.73 14.19 14.17
C SER A 226 11.44 14.94 13.05
N MET A 227 12.46 15.70 13.40
CA MET A 227 13.35 16.38 12.42
C MET A 227 14.14 15.35 11.59
N HIS A 228 14.49 14.20 12.18
CA HIS A 228 15.12 13.11 11.46
C HIS A 228 14.25 12.62 10.30
N ASP A 229 12.96 12.45 10.54
CA ASP A 229 12.01 11.97 9.52
C ASP A 229 11.80 12.98 8.40
N LEU A 230 11.90 14.29 8.69
CA LEU A 230 11.91 15.32 7.64
C LEU A 230 13.11 15.17 6.70
N TRP A 231 14.30 14.95 7.26
CA TRP A 231 15.49 14.67 6.44
C TRP A 231 15.32 13.40 5.61
N MET A 232 14.69 12.35 6.19
CA MET A 232 14.40 11.13 5.45
C MET A 232 13.43 11.37 4.31
N ILE A 233 12.40 12.20 4.49
CA ILE A 233 11.46 12.58 3.41
C ILE A 233 12.22 13.20 2.24
N VAL A 234 13.14 14.13 2.51
CA VAL A 234 13.93 14.77 1.46
C VAL A 234 14.89 13.78 0.80
N ILE A 235 15.60 12.96 1.59
CA ILE A 235 16.53 11.95 1.09
C ILE A 235 15.80 10.93 0.19
N PHE A 236 14.65 10.42 0.63
CA PHE A 236 13.85 9.49 -0.18
C PHE A 236 13.25 10.16 -1.41
N GLY A 237 12.87 11.43 -1.32
CA GLY A 237 12.40 12.20 -2.47
C GLY A 237 13.48 12.36 -3.54
N LEU A 238 14.67 12.78 -3.15
CA LEU A 238 15.81 12.87 -4.05
C LEU A 238 16.22 11.49 -4.59
N GLY A 239 16.29 10.48 -3.72
CA GLY A 239 16.59 9.11 -4.13
C GLY A 239 15.59 8.57 -5.16
N ALA A 240 14.30 8.79 -4.95
CA ALA A 240 13.24 8.39 -5.88
C ALA A 240 13.35 9.12 -7.23
N PHE A 241 13.65 10.42 -7.21
CA PHE A 241 13.89 11.21 -8.41
C PHE A 241 15.04 10.61 -9.23
N PHE A 242 16.19 10.33 -8.61
CA PHE A 242 17.33 9.73 -9.30
C PHE A 242 17.06 8.30 -9.78
N LEU A 243 16.42 7.45 -8.97
CA LEU A 243 16.05 6.09 -9.37
C LEU A 243 15.15 6.12 -10.61
N ARG A 244 14.18 7.03 -10.64
CA ARG A 244 13.30 7.19 -11.80
C ARG A 244 14.02 7.70 -13.04
N LYS A 245 15.02 8.56 -12.86
CA LYS A 245 15.88 9.06 -13.95
C LYS A 245 16.70 7.94 -14.61
N PHE A 246 16.98 6.89 -13.86
CA PHE A 246 17.64 5.67 -14.35
C PHE A 246 16.66 4.55 -14.72
N ASP A 247 15.37 4.87 -14.92
CA ASP A 247 14.30 3.93 -15.25
C ASP A 247 14.09 2.79 -14.24
N TYR A 248 14.50 2.98 -12.97
CA TYR A 248 14.21 2.03 -11.90
C TYR A 248 12.78 2.20 -11.38
N PRO A 249 11.98 1.13 -11.32
CA PRO A 249 10.63 1.20 -10.76
C PRO A 249 10.66 1.43 -9.25
N LEU A 250 9.91 2.43 -8.78
CA LEU A 250 9.87 2.80 -7.36
C LEU A 250 9.02 1.85 -6.51
N ALA A 251 7.98 1.25 -7.10
CA ALA A 251 7.04 0.41 -6.36
C ALA A 251 7.68 -0.79 -5.66
N PRO A 252 8.61 -1.56 -6.27
CA PRO A 252 9.31 -2.65 -5.59
C PRO A 252 10.18 -2.18 -4.41
N ALA A 253 10.83 -1.01 -4.53
CA ALA A 253 11.65 -0.44 -3.47
C ALA A 253 10.79 -0.05 -2.25
N VAL A 254 9.64 0.61 -2.52
CA VAL A 254 8.67 0.97 -1.48
C VAL A 254 8.10 -0.29 -0.83
N LEU A 255 7.72 -1.29 -1.62
CA LEU A 255 7.20 -2.57 -1.11
C LEU A 255 8.22 -3.27 -0.20
N ALA A 256 9.49 -3.30 -0.58
CA ALA A 256 10.55 -3.92 0.23
C ALA A 256 10.72 -3.23 1.59
N ILE A 257 10.67 -1.90 1.64
CA ILE A 257 10.78 -1.13 2.89
C ILE A 257 9.53 -1.33 3.76
N VAL A 258 8.34 -1.45 3.16
CA VAL A 258 7.09 -1.71 3.88
C VAL A 258 7.06 -3.12 4.46
N LEU A 259 7.54 -4.12 3.72
CA LEU A 259 7.55 -5.51 4.15
C LEU A 259 8.68 -5.83 5.13
N GLY A 260 9.79 -5.07 5.11
CA GLY A 260 10.95 -5.30 5.97
C GLY A 260 10.61 -5.42 7.45
N PRO A 261 9.90 -4.46 8.05
CA PRO A 261 9.47 -4.51 9.46
C PRO A 261 8.58 -5.69 9.83
N ILE A 262 7.94 -6.32 8.87
CA ILE A 262 7.12 -7.54 9.06
C ILE A 262 7.99 -8.78 8.91
N ALA A 263 8.82 -8.80 7.87
CA ALA A 263 9.65 -9.95 7.53
C ALA A 263 10.76 -10.21 8.57
N GLU A 264 11.46 -9.16 9.02
CA GLU A 264 12.60 -9.30 9.94
C GLU A 264 12.22 -9.91 11.30
N PRO A 265 11.21 -9.40 12.04
CA PRO A 265 10.80 -10.01 13.32
C PRO A 265 10.30 -11.44 13.13
N THR A 266 9.54 -11.72 12.08
CA THR A 266 8.98 -13.04 11.79
C THR A 266 10.09 -14.04 11.47
N LEU A 267 11.10 -13.63 10.69
CA LEU A 267 12.28 -14.43 10.40
C LEU A 267 13.06 -14.77 11.67
N ARG A 268 13.33 -13.77 12.51
CA ARG A 268 14.02 -13.95 13.79
C ARG A 268 13.25 -14.88 14.72
N GLN A 269 11.94 -14.70 14.84
CA GLN A 269 11.12 -15.56 15.68
C GLN A 269 11.12 -17.01 15.19
N SER A 270 11.05 -17.23 13.88
CA SER A 270 11.12 -18.56 13.29
C SER A 270 12.47 -19.25 13.57
N LEU A 271 13.57 -18.49 13.44
CA LEU A 271 14.92 -19.02 13.74
C LEU A 271 15.09 -19.30 15.24
N LEU A 272 14.56 -18.44 16.12
CA LEU A 272 14.60 -18.70 17.57
C LEU A 272 13.81 -19.99 17.94
N LEU A 273 12.65 -20.21 17.32
CA LEU A 273 11.83 -21.40 17.53
C LEU A 273 12.52 -22.70 17.05
N SER A 274 13.41 -22.59 16.07
CA SER A 274 14.18 -23.71 15.53
C SER A 274 15.61 -23.81 16.09
N SER A 275 15.93 -23.04 17.15
CA SER A 275 17.30 -23.00 17.71
C SER A 275 18.37 -22.61 16.67
N GLY A 276 18.00 -21.75 15.71
CA GLY A 276 18.87 -21.27 14.64
C GLY A 276 18.88 -22.12 13.37
N ASP A 277 18.08 -23.19 13.31
CA ASP A 277 18.04 -24.06 12.13
C ASP A 277 17.13 -23.45 11.03
N PRO A 278 17.69 -23.07 9.87
CA PRO A 278 16.92 -22.51 8.75
C PRO A 278 16.05 -23.56 8.02
N SER A 279 16.23 -24.84 8.28
CA SER A 279 15.42 -25.91 7.69
C SER A 279 13.95 -25.78 8.02
N ILE A 280 13.59 -25.05 9.09
CA ILE A 280 12.21 -24.78 9.50
C ILE A 280 11.37 -24.19 8.36
N PHE A 281 11.96 -23.39 7.48
CA PHE A 281 11.26 -22.77 6.35
C PHE A 281 10.88 -23.77 5.26
N PHE A 282 11.46 -24.96 5.25
CA PHE A 282 11.21 -26.01 4.27
C PHE A 282 10.47 -27.22 4.86
N THR A 283 10.65 -27.48 6.15
CA THR A 283 10.11 -28.68 6.82
C THR A 283 8.69 -28.51 7.34
N ARG A 284 8.23 -27.29 7.54
CA ARG A 284 6.86 -27.03 8.01
C ARG A 284 5.83 -27.24 6.89
N PRO A 285 4.67 -27.89 7.18
CA PRO A 285 3.71 -28.31 6.16
C PRO A 285 3.09 -27.15 5.38
N ILE A 286 2.99 -25.95 5.97
CA ILE A 286 2.46 -24.73 5.32
C ILE A 286 3.60 -23.87 4.80
N ALA A 287 4.62 -23.62 5.62
CA ALA A 287 5.72 -22.73 5.25
C ALA A 287 6.60 -23.33 4.13
N GLY A 288 6.82 -24.64 4.12
CA GLY A 288 7.66 -25.30 3.13
C GLY A 288 7.21 -25.07 1.68
N PRO A 289 6.00 -25.44 1.30
CA PRO A 289 5.49 -25.17 -0.05
C PRO A 289 5.52 -23.70 -0.44
N ILE A 290 5.15 -22.80 0.49
CA ILE A 290 5.15 -21.34 0.23
C ILE A 290 6.57 -20.84 -0.02
N THR A 291 7.54 -21.27 0.78
CA THR A 291 8.97 -20.92 0.62
C THR A 291 9.51 -21.39 -0.71
N VAL A 292 9.23 -22.64 -1.09
CA VAL A 292 9.65 -23.19 -2.39
C VAL A 292 9.06 -22.41 -3.55
N ILE A 293 7.76 -22.12 -3.51
CA ILE A 293 7.07 -21.29 -4.54
C ILE A 293 7.71 -19.90 -4.61
N ALA A 294 7.96 -19.26 -3.47
CA ALA A 294 8.59 -17.94 -3.43
C ALA A 294 10.00 -17.94 -4.06
N ILE A 295 10.82 -18.94 -3.74
CA ILE A 295 12.15 -19.09 -4.34
C ILE A 295 12.04 -19.30 -5.85
N ILE A 296 11.15 -20.17 -6.32
CA ILE A 296 10.93 -20.39 -7.75
C ILE A 296 10.53 -19.09 -8.45
N LEU A 297 9.59 -18.33 -7.88
CA LEU A 297 9.15 -17.06 -8.44
C LEU A 297 10.27 -16.01 -8.51
N ILE A 298 11.18 -15.99 -7.56
CA ILE A 298 12.36 -15.09 -7.56
C ILE A 298 13.38 -15.52 -8.61
N LEU A 299 13.61 -16.83 -8.76
CA LEU A 299 14.62 -17.36 -9.68
C LEU A 299 14.17 -17.35 -11.14
N LEU A 300 12.88 -17.50 -11.44
CA LEU A 300 12.35 -17.54 -12.80
C LEU A 300 12.73 -16.32 -13.66
N PRO A 301 12.61 -15.06 -13.20
CA PRO A 301 13.05 -13.89 -13.95
C PRO A 301 14.56 -13.86 -14.16
N ALA A 302 15.36 -14.25 -13.14
CA ALA A 302 16.81 -14.31 -13.23
C ALA A 302 17.28 -15.34 -14.28
N LEU A 303 16.65 -16.50 -14.33
CA LEU A 303 16.91 -17.52 -15.34
C LEU A 303 16.53 -17.06 -16.76
N LYS A 304 15.44 -16.31 -16.92
CA LYS A 304 15.06 -15.72 -18.20
C LYS A 304 16.08 -14.67 -18.69
N LEU A 305 16.62 -13.87 -17.78
CA LEU A 305 17.66 -12.88 -18.10
C LEU A 305 18.96 -13.56 -18.54
N LEU A 306 19.39 -14.60 -17.86
CA LEU A 306 20.58 -15.39 -18.21
C LEU A 306 20.43 -16.07 -19.60
N ARG A 307 19.24 -16.61 -19.90
CA ARG A 307 18.96 -17.21 -21.22
C ARG A 307 18.90 -16.19 -22.35
N ARG A 308 18.56 -14.94 -22.07
CA ARG A 308 18.50 -13.87 -23.08
C ARG A 308 19.90 -13.35 -23.46
N ASN A 309 20.80 -13.28 -22.48
CA ASN A 309 22.20 -12.86 -22.72
C ASN A 309 23.04 -13.96 -23.43
N GLY A 310 22.66 -15.23 -23.31
CA GLY A 310 23.35 -16.33 -24.00
C GLY A 310 22.93 -16.55 -25.47
N ARG A 311 22.05 -15.72 -26.02
CA ARG A 311 21.63 -15.76 -27.44
C ARG A 311 22.22 -14.62 -28.30
N VAL A 312 23.09 -13.82 -27.73
CA VAL A 312 23.76 -12.67 -28.42
C VAL A 312 25.26 -12.95 -28.61
N SER A 313 25.70 -14.17 -28.42
CA SER A 313 27.08 -14.61 -28.77
C SER A 313 27.05 -15.55 -29.96
#